data_d7a8776069537da57b17be734cc053e6
#
_entry.id   d7a8776069537da57b17be734cc053e6
#
_cell.length_a   1.000
_cell.length_b   1.000
_cell.length_c   1.000
_cell.angle_alpha   90.00
_cell.angle_beta   90.00
_cell.angle_gamma   90.00
#
_symmetry.space_group_name_H-M   'P 1'
#
loop_
_entity.id
_entity.type
_entity.pdbx_description
1 polymer ?
#
loop_
_entity_poly.entity_id
_entity_poly.type
_entity_poly.pdbx_seq_one_letter_code
_entity_poly.pdbx_strand_id
1 'polypeptide(L)'
;YYQQERPKYFDSTNGVKNTSLLHAVKITGLTPGTKYRYRVYSQEVLDHQGVEVMYGKVAATDVYGAEPLIFTTNDRNKPETSFVMINDIHGRTDDIPQLLKVADYKNTDMVIFNGDMLSQLKNEEELFTGFMDVSIDMFAKETPMYYARGNHETRGIFATFFQHYFSPKEPHLYFLLRQGPICYIFLDTGEDKPDSDIEYSGITDYDNYRTEQAKWLVEAVKSKDFTEAKYRVVIAHMPPLPDKRLWHGQK
;
A
#
# COMPACT_ATOMS: atom_id res chain seq x y z
N TYR A 1 26.23 30.79 -7.50
CA TYR A 1 25.65 29.52 -7.03
C TYR A 1 24.95 28.86 -8.20
N TYR A 2 25.58 27.86 -8.84
CA TYR A 2 24.93 26.99 -9.81
C TYR A 2 23.92 26.13 -9.02
N GLN A 3 22.64 26.43 -9.13
CA GLN A 3 21.60 25.50 -8.67
C GLN A 3 21.67 24.28 -9.60
N GLN A 4 22.17 23.16 -9.10
CA GLN A 4 21.98 21.88 -9.74
C GLN A 4 20.47 21.68 -9.95
N GLU A 5 20.04 21.55 -11.22
CA GLU A 5 18.64 21.28 -11.50
C GLU A 5 18.24 19.97 -10.80
N ARG A 6 17.29 20.07 -9.89
CA ARG A 6 16.78 18.88 -9.20
C ARG A 6 15.94 18.08 -10.18
N PRO A 7 16.11 16.75 -10.25
CA PRO A 7 15.31 15.93 -11.15
C PRO A 7 13.82 16.08 -10.81
N LYS A 8 12.98 16.18 -11.84
CA LYS A 8 11.52 16.27 -11.72
C LYS A 8 10.91 15.02 -12.33
N TYR A 9 9.95 14.45 -11.63
CA TYR A 9 9.20 13.28 -12.05
C TYR A 9 7.73 13.66 -12.12
N PHE A 10 7.03 13.14 -13.12
CA PHE A 10 5.63 13.47 -13.37
C PHE A 10 4.79 12.19 -13.42
N ASP A 11 3.57 12.28 -12.94
CA ASP A 11 2.54 11.31 -13.26
C ASP A 11 2.07 11.58 -14.70
N SER A 12 2.46 10.69 -15.62
CA SER A 12 2.15 10.84 -17.04
C SER A 12 2.01 9.50 -17.75
N THR A 13 1.15 9.47 -18.76
CA THR A 13 0.93 8.32 -19.63
C THR A 13 1.25 8.71 -21.07
N ASN A 14 2.19 8.00 -21.69
CA ASN A 14 2.61 8.25 -23.08
C ASN A 14 2.97 9.72 -23.36
N GLY A 15 3.61 10.39 -22.41
CA GLY A 15 4.07 11.77 -22.54
C GLY A 15 3.02 12.85 -22.17
N VAL A 16 1.81 12.47 -21.84
CA VAL A 16 0.76 13.38 -21.36
C VAL A 16 0.61 13.25 -19.85
N LYS A 17 0.62 14.37 -19.13
CA LYS A 17 0.40 14.39 -17.68
C LYS A 17 -1.02 13.97 -17.35
N ASN A 18 -1.17 13.08 -16.37
CA ASN A 18 -2.47 12.67 -15.87
C ASN A 18 -3.13 13.81 -15.09
N THR A 19 -4.43 13.96 -15.25
CA THR A 19 -5.28 14.95 -14.57
C THR A 19 -6.29 14.29 -13.63
N SER A 20 -6.05 13.02 -13.26
CA SER A 20 -6.85 12.30 -12.26
C SER A 20 -6.66 12.90 -10.85
N LEU A 21 -7.55 12.55 -9.94
CA LEU A 21 -7.43 12.96 -8.53
C LEU A 21 -6.35 12.15 -7.78
N LEU A 22 -6.15 10.90 -8.18
CA LEU A 22 -5.10 10.04 -7.63
C LEU A 22 -3.88 10.07 -8.54
N HIS A 23 -2.72 10.38 -8.00
CA HIS A 23 -1.46 10.42 -8.72
C HIS A 23 -0.46 9.37 -8.20
N ALA A 24 0.19 8.69 -9.14
CA ALA A 24 1.25 7.74 -8.85
C ALA A 24 2.52 8.09 -9.63
N VAL A 25 3.57 8.48 -8.94
CA VAL A 25 4.86 8.83 -9.58
C VAL A 25 5.89 7.76 -9.27
N LYS A 26 6.35 7.05 -10.29
CA LYS A 26 7.39 6.04 -10.16
C LYS A 26 8.77 6.67 -10.35
N ILE A 27 9.59 6.63 -9.31
CA ILE A 27 10.98 7.07 -9.35
C ILE A 27 11.88 5.84 -9.49
N THR A 28 12.76 5.83 -10.49
CA THR A 28 13.67 4.72 -10.78
C THR A 28 15.13 5.17 -10.70
N GLY A 29 16.07 4.21 -10.69
CA GLY A 29 17.50 4.48 -10.67
C GLY A 29 18.03 4.96 -9.31
N LEU A 30 17.27 4.76 -8.24
CA LEU A 30 17.69 5.08 -6.89
C LEU A 30 18.68 4.04 -6.35
N THR A 31 19.65 4.51 -5.56
CA THR A 31 20.60 3.64 -4.86
C THR A 31 19.92 3.00 -3.65
N PRO A 32 20.03 1.68 -3.45
CA PRO A 32 19.52 1.01 -2.27
C PRO A 32 20.08 1.58 -0.95
N GLY A 33 19.28 1.55 0.12
CA GLY A 33 19.68 1.97 1.47
C GLY A 33 20.01 3.47 1.59
N THR A 34 19.58 4.28 0.65
CA THR A 34 19.95 5.70 0.56
C THR A 34 18.77 6.59 0.94
N LYS A 35 19.08 7.62 1.75
CA LYS A 35 18.11 8.68 2.09
C LYS A 35 17.99 9.69 0.96
N TYR A 36 16.77 9.91 0.50
CA TYR A 36 16.44 10.91 -0.50
C TYR A 36 15.52 11.96 0.10
N ARG A 37 15.73 13.20 -0.29
CA ARG A 37 14.84 14.31 0.03
C ARG A 37 13.92 14.57 -1.14
N TYR A 38 12.65 14.81 -0.88
CA TYR A 38 11.69 15.07 -1.94
C TYR A 38 10.69 16.17 -1.56
N ARG A 39 10.01 16.67 -2.56
CA ARG A 39 8.90 17.60 -2.44
C ARG A 39 7.83 17.23 -3.43
N VAL A 40 6.60 17.50 -3.10
CA VAL A 40 5.43 17.24 -3.94
C VAL A 40 4.86 18.58 -4.42
N TYR A 41 4.40 18.58 -5.66
CA TYR A 41 3.71 19.71 -6.27
C TYR A 41 2.55 19.18 -7.09
N SER A 42 1.35 19.71 -6.88
CA SER A 42 0.16 19.42 -7.65
C SER A 42 -0.52 20.72 -8.07
N GLN A 43 -0.96 20.77 -9.33
CA GLN A 43 -1.67 21.90 -9.90
C GLN A 43 -3.09 21.45 -10.26
N GLU A 44 -4.08 22.11 -9.67
CA GLU A 44 -5.48 21.87 -10.01
C GLU A 44 -5.75 22.23 -11.46
N VAL A 45 -6.49 21.38 -12.17
CA VAL A 45 -7.01 21.66 -13.52
C VAL A 45 -8.51 21.90 -13.40
N LEU A 46 -8.96 23.10 -13.69
CA LEU A 46 -10.38 23.48 -13.63
C LEU A 46 -11.12 23.16 -14.93
N ASP A 47 -10.44 23.30 -16.07
CA ASP A 47 -10.97 22.99 -17.39
C ASP A 47 -9.84 22.61 -18.35
N HIS A 48 -10.13 21.72 -19.30
CA HIS A 48 -9.17 21.28 -20.30
C HIS A 48 -9.88 21.00 -21.63
N GLN A 49 -9.68 21.89 -22.62
CA GLN A 49 -10.26 21.78 -23.94
C GLN A 49 -9.17 21.84 -25.03
N GLY A 50 -8.89 20.69 -25.63
CA GLY A 50 -7.83 20.57 -26.62
C GLY A 50 -6.46 20.90 -26.03
N VAL A 51 -5.87 22.03 -26.42
CA VAL A 51 -4.58 22.52 -25.90
C VAL A 51 -4.73 23.64 -24.86
N GLU A 52 -5.96 24.10 -24.64
CA GLU A 52 -6.27 25.14 -23.65
C GLU A 52 -6.55 24.50 -22.31
N VAL A 53 -5.82 24.96 -21.27
CA VAL A 53 -5.98 24.45 -19.91
C VAL A 53 -6.14 25.62 -18.94
N MET A 54 -7.22 25.56 -18.16
CA MET A 54 -7.46 26.50 -17.06
C MET A 54 -6.99 25.86 -15.75
N TYR A 55 -6.03 26.51 -15.11
CA TYR A 55 -5.49 26.04 -13.83
C TYR A 55 -6.14 26.74 -12.63
N GLY A 56 -6.31 25.99 -11.55
CA GLY A 56 -6.80 26.46 -10.27
C GLY A 56 -5.69 26.59 -9.22
N LYS A 57 -5.97 26.10 -8.02
CA LYS A 57 -5.06 26.18 -6.88
C LYS A 57 -3.84 25.28 -7.04
N VAL A 58 -2.76 25.67 -6.36
CA VAL A 58 -1.56 24.85 -6.20
C VAL A 58 -1.57 24.23 -4.81
N ALA A 59 -1.36 22.92 -4.74
CA ALA A 59 -1.01 22.20 -3.52
C ALA A 59 0.46 21.77 -3.62
N ALA A 60 1.29 22.20 -2.68
CA ALA A 60 2.72 21.89 -2.70
C ALA A 60 3.27 21.76 -1.29
N THR A 61 4.32 20.95 -1.16
CA THR A 61 5.15 20.96 0.07
C THR A 61 5.74 22.34 0.24
N ASP A 62 5.62 22.91 1.44
CA ASP A 62 6.21 24.22 1.76
C ASP A 62 7.73 24.20 1.53
N VAL A 63 8.19 25.09 0.65
CA VAL A 63 9.62 25.18 0.30
C VAL A 63 10.38 26.22 1.11
N TYR A 64 9.69 27.06 1.85
CA TYR A 64 10.28 28.17 2.61
C TYR A 64 10.26 27.93 4.11
N GLY A 65 9.21 27.36 4.64
CA GLY A 65 9.00 27.17 6.08
C GLY A 65 9.17 25.73 6.58
N ALA A 66 9.28 24.74 5.69
CA ALA A 66 9.41 23.34 6.07
C ALA A 66 10.64 22.65 5.44
N GLU A 67 11.25 21.77 6.21
CA GLU A 67 12.27 20.85 5.69
C GLU A 67 11.67 19.92 4.61
N PRO A 68 12.46 19.50 3.62
CA PRO A 68 12.02 18.51 2.64
C PRO A 68 11.65 17.22 3.33
N LEU A 69 10.63 16.55 2.81
CA LEU A 69 10.29 15.18 3.20
C LEU A 69 11.45 14.24 2.85
N ILE A 70 11.62 13.19 3.63
CA ILE A 70 12.73 12.24 3.49
C ILE A 70 12.16 10.83 3.41
N PHE A 71 12.69 10.01 2.51
CA PHE A 71 12.48 8.57 2.54
C PHE A 71 13.79 7.82 2.36
N THR A 72 13.84 6.56 2.79
CA THR A 72 14.98 5.68 2.59
C THR A 72 14.56 4.54 1.67
N THR A 73 15.36 4.29 0.63
CA THR A 73 15.12 3.17 -0.29
C THR A 73 15.35 1.83 0.39
N ASN A 74 14.60 0.81 0.00
CA ASN A 74 14.82 -0.56 0.45
C ASN A 74 16.24 -1.04 0.11
N ASP A 75 16.82 -1.81 1.02
CA ASP A 75 18.14 -2.41 0.83
C ASP A 75 18.11 -3.91 1.23
N ARG A 76 18.32 -4.78 0.26
CA ARG A 76 18.40 -6.24 0.51
C ARG A 76 19.64 -6.67 1.30
N ASN A 77 20.66 -5.81 1.36
CA ASN A 77 21.92 -6.10 2.05
C ASN A 77 21.94 -5.54 3.50
N LYS A 78 20.89 -4.87 3.94
CA LYS A 78 20.76 -4.40 5.30
C LYS A 78 20.81 -5.60 6.27
N PRO A 79 21.62 -5.57 7.35
CA PRO A 79 21.80 -6.73 8.24
C PRO A 79 20.53 -7.10 9.01
N GLU A 80 19.67 -6.14 9.28
CA GLU A 80 18.43 -6.30 10.03
C GLU A 80 17.33 -5.41 9.43
N THR A 81 16.09 -5.75 9.74
CA THR A 81 14.93 -4.94 9.35
C THR A 81 13.88 -5.03 10.43
N SER A 82 13.14 -3.94 10.60
CA SER A 82 12.08 -3.82 11.59
C SER A 82 10.78 -3.35 10.93
N PHE A 83 9.65 -3.79 11.48
CA PHE A 83 8.36 -3.32 11.05
C PHE A 83 7.38 -3.26 12.23
N VAL A 84 6.41 -2.38 12.11
CA VAL A 84 5.22 -2.37 12.97
C VAL A 84 4.06 -2.89 12.13
N MET A 85 3.24 -3.75 12.71
CA MET A 85 2.03 -4.26 12.08
C MET A 85 0.81 -4.03 12.97
N ILE A 86 -0.26 -3.49 12.41
CA ILE A 86 -1.56 -3.33 13.06
C ILE A 86 -2.66 -3.81 12.11
N ASN A 87 -3.78 -4.25 12.67
CA ASN A 87 -4.94 -4.79 11.95
C ASN A 87 -6.23 -4.61 12.76
N ASP A 88 -7.38 -4.91 12.16
CA ASP A 88 -8.69 -4.97 12.83
C ASP A 88 -9.10 -3.66 13.53
N ILE A 89 -8.82 -2.54 12.89
CA ILE A 89 -9.19 -1.22 13.41
C ILE A 89 -10.69 -0.94 13.21
N HIS A 90 -11.27 -1.37 12.09
CA HIS A 90 -12.70 -1.22 11.79
C HIS A 90 -13.21 0.22 11.93
N GLY A 91 -12.44 1.19 11.43
CA GLY A 91 -12.82 2.61 11.49
C GLY A 91 -12.61 3.30 12.83
N ARG A 92 -12.02 2.61 13.82
CA ARG A 92 -11.60 3.26 15.10
C ARG A 92 -10.30 4.04 14.89
N THR A 93 -10.37 5.06 14.04
CA THR A 93 -9.21 5.83 13.58
C THR A 93 -8.38 6.41 14.73
N ASP A 94 -9.03 6.79 15.84
CA ASP A 94 -8.37 7.35 17.04
C ASP A 94 -7.46 6.34 17.77
N ASP A 95 -7.63 5.04 17.54
CA ASP A 95 -6.76 4.01 18.12
C ASP A 95 -5.39 3.95 17.41
N ILE A 96 -5.32 4.29 16.11
CA ILE A 96 -4.11 4.18 15.30
C ILE A 96 -2.93 4.94 15.89
N PRO A 97 -3.06 6.24 16.28
CA PRO A 97 -1.95 6.97 16.88
C PRO A 97 -1.44 6.36 18.18
N GLN A 98 -2.31 5.77 18.97
CA GLN A 98 -1.94 5.17 20.25
C GLN A 98 -1.16 3.87 20.01
N LEU A 99 -1.67 3.00 19.15
CA LEU A 99 -1.02 1.73 18.80
C LEU A 99 0.36 1.96 18.19
N LEU A 100 0.47 2.87 17.24
CA LEU A 100 1.74 3.20 16.58
C LEU A 100 2.77 3.75 17.58
N LYS A 101 2.37 4.63 18.51
CA LYS A 101 3.26 5.17 19.54
C LYS A 101 3.78 4.09 20.49
N VAL A 102 2.91 3.17 20.93
CA VAL A 102 3.30 2.05 21.79
C VAL A 102 4.27 1.12 21.06
N ALA A 103 4.09 0.93 19.76
CA ALA A 103 4.94 0.10 18.92
C ALA A 103 6.26 0.77 18.48
N ASP A 104 6.53 2.01 18.90
CA ASP A 104 7.73 2.78 18.52
C ASP A 104 7.95 2.89 17.00
N TYR A 105 6.89 3.22 16.27
CA TYR A 105 6.88 3.25 14.80
C TYR A 105 7.97 4.14 14.17
N LYS A 106 8.47 5.14 14.89
CA LYS A 106 9.49 6.08 14.39
C LYS A 106 10.85 5.43 14.13
N ASN A 107 11.11 4.31 14.79
CA ASN A 107 12.35 3.55 14.67
C ASN A 107 12.19 2.29 13.81
N THR A 108 11.17 2.23 12.96
CA THR A 108 10.88 1.10 12.09
C THR A 108 11.16 1.41 10.62
N ASP A 109 11.49 0.38 9.85
CA ASP A 109 11.74 0.51 8.41
C ASP A 109 10.45 0.63 7.60
N MET A 110 9.34 0.12 8.12
CA MET A 110 8.04 0.14 7.46
C MET A 110 6.90 -0.07 8.47
N VAL A 111 5.72 0.38 8.08
CA VAL A 111 4.47 0.06 8.77
C VAL A 111 3.61 -0.82 7.85
N ILE A 112 3.03 -1.87 8.40
CA ILE A 112 2.18 -2.82 7.69
C ILE A 112 0.78 -2.77 8.30
N PHE A 113 -0.21 -2.51 7.46
CA PHE A 113 -1.61 -2.71 7.81
C PHE A 113 -2.01 -4.09 7.31
N ASN A 114 -2.38 -4.97 8.24
CA ASN A 114 -2.74 -6.34 7.92
C ASN A 114 -4.26 -6.52 7.93
N GLY A 115 -4.96 -5.67 7.16
CA GLY A 115 -6.39 -5.80 6.89
C GLY A 115 -7.31 -5.26 7.96
N ASP A 116 -8.56 -5.11 7.57
CA ASP A 116 -9.69 -4.70 8.40
C ASP A 116 -9.46 -3.35 9.11
N MET A 117 -8.81 -2.43 8.42
CA MET A 117 -8.72 -1.05 8.88
C MET A 117 -10.07 -0.34 8.80
N LEU A 118 -10.93 -0.77 7.88
CA LEU A 118 -12.30 -0.31 7.69
C LEU A 118 -13.29 -1.47 7.82
N SER A 119 -14.54 -1.18 8.14
CA SER A 119 -15.60 -2.20 8.16
C SER A 119 -16.19 -2.48 6.77
N GLN A 120 -16.03 -1.56 5.84
CA GLN A 120 -16.41 -1.67 4.41
C GLN A 120 -15.86 -0.44 3.65
N LEU A 121 -15.92 -0.49 2.32
CA LEU A 121 -15.52 0.60 1.43
C LEU A 121 -16.72 1.09 0.61
N LYS A 122 -17.34 2.18 1.01
CA LYS A 122 -18.46 2.78 0.27
C LYS A 122 -17.99 3.82 -0.73
N ASN A 123 -16.93 4.56 -0.41
CA ASN A 123 -16.40 5.65 -1.21
C ASN A 123 -14.94 5.94 -0.83
N GLU A 124 -14.31 6.83 -1.57
CA GLU A 124 -12.93 7.26 -1.35
C GLU A 124 -12.74 7.97 -0.02
N GLU A 125 -13.72 8.77 0.42
CA GLU A 125 -13.64 9.54 1.67
C GLU A 125 -13.45 8.63 2.89
N GLU A 126 -14.14 7.48 2.94
CA GLU A 126 -13.96 6.50 4.02
C GLU A 126 -12.53 5.94 4.08
N LEU A 127 -11.87 5.78 2.92
CA LEU A 127 -10.48 5.33 2.87
C LEU A 127 -9.55 6.38 3.52
N PHE A 128 -9.73 7.65 3.17
CA PHE A 128 -8.90 8.72 3.71
C PHE A 128 -9.19 8.98 5.19
N THR A 129 -10.44 9.23 5.55
CA THR A 129 -10.81 9.55 6.93
C THR A 129 -10.65 8.37 7.89
N GLY A 130 -10.77 7.14 7.38
CA GLY A 130 -10.66 5.92 8.20
C GLY A 130 -9.25 5.60 8.67
N PHE A 131 -8.23 5.78 7.81
CA PHE A 131 -6.86 5.51 8.22
C PHE A 131 -5.77 6.23 7.41
N MET A 132 -6.02 6.66 6.16
CA MET A 132 -4.95 7.23 5.33
C MET A 132 -4.50 8.60 5.85
N ASP A 133 -5.42 9.49 6.20
CA ASP A 133 -5.08 10.84 6.68
C ASP A 133 -4.21 10.78 7.93
N VAL A 134 -4.60 10.00 8.91
CA VAL A 134 -3.82 9.82 10.14
C VAL A 134 -2.46 9.16 9.86
N SER A 135 -2.40 8.23 8.92
CA SER A 135 -1.14 7.58 8.53
C SER A 135 -0.21 8.54 7.81
N ILE A 136 -0.74 9.37 6.90
CA ILE A 136 0.00 10.40 6.20
C ILE A 136 0.58 11.41 7.20
N ASP A 137 -0.21 11.85 8.17
CA ASP A 137 0.22 12.81 9.17
C ASP A 137 1.29 12.25 10.11
N MET A 138 1.19 10.99 10.46
CA MET A 138 2.13 10.37 11.39
C MET A 138 3.41 9.86 10.74
N PHE A 139 3.33 9.16 9.58
CA PHE A 139 4.51 8.46 9.06
C PHE A 139 4.55 8.27 7.55
N ALA A 140 3.42 8.10 6.85
CA ALA A 140 3.43 7.59 5.47
C ALA A 140 4.06 8.55 4.45
N LYS A 141 4.30 9.79 4.83
CA LYS A 141 5.12 10.74 4.04
C LYS A 141 6.60 10.33 3.96
N GLU A 142 7.13 9.61 4.94
CA GLU A 142 8.56 9.33 5.05
C GLU A 142 8.89 7.86 5.28
N THR A 143 8.00 7.13 5.94
CA THR A 143 8.13 5.68 6.18
C THR A 143 7.19 4.91 5.26
N PRO A 144 7.68 3.90 4.54
CA PRO A 144 6.83 3.09 3.66
C PRO A 144 5.67 2.43 4.41
N MET A 145 4.48 2.53 3.82
CA MET A 145 3.29 1.83 4.26
C MET A 145 2.98 0.70 3.28
N TYR A 146 2.83 -0.52 3.80
CA TYR A 146 2.37 -1.67 3.04
C TYR A 146 1.05 -2.17 3.58
N TYR A 147 0.26 -2.77 2.71
CA TYR A 147 -1.08 -3.24 3.05
C TYR A 147 -1.29 -4.69 2.59
N ALA A 148 -1.71 -5.55 3.50
CA ALA A 148 -2.33 -6.83 3.17
C ALA A 148 -3.84 -6.66 3.38
N ARG A 149 -4.64 -6.82 2.32
CA ARG A 149 -6.07 -6.57 2.37
C ARG A 149 -6.78 -7.57 3.29
N GLY A 150 -7.68 -7.08 4.15
CA GLY A 150 -8.60 -7.88 4.92
C GLY A 150 -9.90 -8.16 4.17
N ASN A 151 -10.76 -8.97 4.76
CA ASN A 151 -12.04 -9.31 4.14
C ASN A 151 -13.02 -8.11 4.17
N HIS A 152 -12.93 -7.22 5.12
CA HIS A 152 -13.79 -6.04 5.18
C HIS A 152 -13.51 -5.02 4.08
N GLU A 153 -12.28 -4.88 3.61
CA GLU A 153 -11.96 -4.03 2.45
C GLU A 153 -12.44 -4.61 1.11
N THR A 154 -12.96 -5.83 1.11
CA THR A 154 -13.61 -6.42 -0.08
C THR A 154 -15.08 -6.03 -0.20
N ARG A 155 -15.66 -5.42 0.82
CA ARG A 155 -17.08 -5.10 0.93
C ARG A 155 -17.36 -3.65 0.55
N GLY A 156 -18.43 -3.42 -0.17
CA GLY A 156 -18.88 -2.09 -0.61
C GLY A 156 -18.50 -1.79 -2.06
N ILE A 157 -19.19 -0.81 -2.64
CA ILE A 157 -19.09 -0.48 -4.07
C ILE A 157 -17.72 0.08 -4.49
N PHE A 158 -16.95 0.60 -3.53
CA PHE A 158 -15.61 1.15 -3.77
C PHE A 158 -14.49 0.09 -3.64
N ALA A 159 -14.81 -1.14 -3.21
CA ALA A 159 -13.82 -2.19 -2.97
C ALA A 159 -12.94 -2.52 -4.19
N THR A 160 -13.48 -2.43 -5.41
CA THR A 160 -12.75 -2.68 -6.65
C THR A 160 -11.72 -1.59 -6.97
N PHE A 161 -11.83 -0.41 -6.36
CA PHE A 161 -10.87 0.69 -6.52
C PHE A 161 -9.69 0.62 -5.53
N PHE A 162 -9.80 -0.20 -4.50
CA PHE A 162 -8.79 -0.32 -3.44
C PHE A 162 -7.38 -0.56 -3.97
N GLN A 163 -7.24 -1.42 -4.97
CA GLN A 163 -5.93 -1.72 -5.58
C GLN A 163 -5.20 -0.49 -6.14
N HIS A 164 -5.90 0.54 -6.57
CA HIS A 164 -5.28 1.76 -7.12
C HIS A 164 -4.43 2.49 -6.08
N TYR A 165 -4.74 2.31 -4.79
CA TYR A 165 -4.02 2.91 -3.67
C TYR A 165 -2.89 2.02 -3.15
N PHE A 166 -3.02 0.70 -3.26
CA PHE A 166 -2.16 -0.26 -2.57
C PHE A 166 -1.51 -1.32 -3.47
N SER A 167 -1.52 -1.15 -4.77
CA SER A 167 -0.83 -2.05 -5.71
C SER A 167 0.58 -1.52 -6.05
N PRO A 168 1.62 -1.87 -5.29
CA PRO A 168 2.92 -1.23 -5.43
C PRO A 168 3.68 -1.65 -6.69
N LYS A 169 3.44 -2.84 -7.24
CA LYS A 169 4.24 -3.38 -8.35
C LYS A 169 3.45 -4.13 -9.40
N GLU A 170 2.37 -4.77 -9.02
CA GLU A 170 1.63 -5.73 -9.83
C GLU A 170 0.16 -5.30 -9.95
N PRO A 171 -0.58 -5.78 -10.93
CA PRO A 171 -2.00 -5.47 -11.07
C PRO A 171 -2.89 -6.20 -10.04
N HIS A 172 -2.31 -6.78 -9.01
CA HIS A 172 -2.98 -7.49 -7.93
C HIS A 172 -2.39 -7.10 -6.57
N LEU A 173 -3.07 -7.46 -5.48
CA LEU A 173 -2.73 -7.04 -4.11
C LEU A 173 -1.77 -7.99 -3.38
N TYR A 174 -1.36 -9.09 -4.00
CA TYR A 174 -0.36 -10.01 -3.45
C TYR A 174 1.00 -9.79 -4.13
N PHE A 175 2.08 -9.78 -3.35
CA PHE A 175 3.43 -9.47 -3.86
C PHE A 175 4.54 -9.96 -2.92
N LEU A 176 5.77 -9.95 -3.42
CA LEU A 176 6.97 -10.13 -2.61
C LEU A 176 7.65 -8.77 -2.35
N LEU A 177 8.13 -8.61 -1.13
CA LEU A 177 8.98 -7.49 -0.74
C LEU A 177 10.26 -8.01 -0.08
N ARG A 178 11.41 -7.65 -0.62
CA ARG A 178 12.70 -7.96 -0.01
C ARG A 178 13.25 -6.73 0.70
N GLN A 179 13.48 -6.86 2.02
CA GLN A 179 14.15 -5.86 2.83
C GLN A 179 15.10 -6.56 3.80
N GLY A 180 16.37 -6.19 3.79
CA GLY A 180 17.39 -6.81 4.63
C GLY A 180 17.39 -8.35 4.50
N PRO A 181 17.44 -9.08 5.62
CA PRO A 181 17.47 -10.55 5.61
C PRO A 181 16.12 -11.21 5.33
N ILE A 182 15.03 -10.45 5.22
CA ILE A 182 13.66 -10.96 5.14
C ILE A 182 13.07 -10.80 3.74
N CYS A 183 12.43 -11.86 3.22
CA CYS A 183 11.46 -11.79 2.16
C CYS A 183 10.06 -11.83 2.78
N TYR A 184 9.31 -10.76 2.63
CA TYR A 184 7.92 -10.66 3.02
C TYR A 184 7.05 -11.12 1.86
N ILE A 185 6.09 -11.99 2.15
CA ILE A 185 5.13 -12.54 1.19
C ILE A 185 3.77 -12.03 1.60
N PHE A 186 3.28 -11.01 0.90
CA PHE A 186 1.93 -10.49 1.12
C PHE A 186 0.95 -11.34 0.33
N LEU A 187 -0.05 -11.87 1.02
CA LEU A 187 -1.15 -12.64 0.41
C LEU A 187 -2.46 -11.91 0.66
N ASP A 188 -3.35 -12.03 -0.31
CA ASP A 188 -4.71 -11.52 -0.24
C ASP A 188 -5.68 -12.70 -0.28
N THR A 189 -6.24 -13.02 0.85
CA THR A 189 -7.07 -14.21 1.02
C THR A 189 -8.56 -13.97 0.71
N GLY A 190 -8.94 -12.71 0.48
CA GLY A 190 -10.33 -12.34 0.20
C GLY A 190 -11.24 -12.57 1.42
N GLU A 191 -12.39 -13.16 1.21
CA GLU A 191 -13.39 -13.48 2.24
C GLU A 191 -13.20 -14.87 2.84
N ASP A 192 -13.88 -15.14 3.95
CA ASP A 192 -13.71 -16.35 4.78
C ASP A 192 -14.59 -17.53 4.34
N LYS A 193 -15.63 -17.30 3.52
CA LYS A 193 -16.56 -18.31 3.04
C LYS A 193 -16.37 -18.59 1.55
N PRO A 194 -16.93 -19.69 1.03
CA PRO A 194 -16.93 -19.96 -0.41
C PRO A 194 -17.79 -18.94 -1.16
N ASP A 195 -17.49 -18.70 -2.43
CA ASP A 195 -18.22 -17.74 -3.27
C ASP A 195 -19.72 -18.02 -3.40
N SER A 196 -20.13 -19.28 -3.17
CA SER A 196 -21.54 -19.71 -3.16
C SER A 196 -22.31 -19.32 -1.90
N ASP A 197 -21.65 -18.73 -0.90
CA ASP A 197 -22.32 -18.33 0.33
C ASP A 197 -23.31 -17.17 0.07
N ILE A 198 -24.50 -17.29 0.68
CA ILE A 198 -25.59 -16.34 0.50
C ILE A 198 -25.22 -14.91 0.95
N GLU A 199 -24.30 -14.77 1.89
CA GLU A 199 -23.86 -13.47 2.39
C GLU A 199 -23.19 -12.63 1.32
N TYR A 200 -22.59 -13.25 0.29
CA TYR A 200 -21.90 -12.53 -0.77
C TYR A 200 -22.80 -12.16 -1.96
N SER A 201 -24.05 -12.59 -1.96
CA SER A 201 -25.05 -12.23 -2.98
C SER A 201 -24.59 -12.50 -4.42
N GLY A 202 -23.64 -13.44 -4.61
CA GLY A 202 -23.12 -13.82 -5.93
C GLY A 202 -22.18 -12.80 -6.58
N ILE A 203 -21.61 -11.85 -5.82
CA ILE A 203 -20.69 -10.82 -6.36
C ILE A 203 -19.22 -11.12 -6.11
N THR A 204 -18.88 -12.28 -5.54
CA THR A 204 -17.50 -12.67 -5.25
C THR A 204 -16.98 -13.70 -6.25
N ASP A 205 -15.67 -13.73 -6.46
CA ASP A 205 -14.93 -14.67 -7.29
C ASP A 205 -13.58 -15.02 -6.63
N TYR A 206 -13.60 -15.22 -5.30
CA TYR A 206 -12.38 -15.47 -4.53
C TYR A 206 -11.78 -16.86 -4.76
N ASP A 207 -12.57 -17.84 -5.13
CA ASP A 207 -12.06 -19.17 -5.43
C ASP A 207 -11.13 -19.16 -6.64
N ASN A 208 -11.49 -18.43 -7.70
CA ASN A 208 -10.61 -18.20 -8.85
C ASN A 208 -9.42 -17.31 -8.47
N TYR A 209 -9.65 -16.21 -7.78
CA TYR A 209 -8.61 -15.28 -7.35
C TYR A 209 -7.54 -15.99 -6.50
N ARG A 210 -7.93 -16.82 -5.54
CA ARG A 210 -6.99 -17.62 -4.74
C ARG A 210 -6.23 -18.65 -5.59
N THR A 211 -6.88 -19.20 -6.61
CA THR A 211 -6.24 -20.11 -7.57
C THR A 211 -5.17 -19.39 -8.41
N GLU A 212 -5.44 -18.18 -8.87
CA GLU A 212 -4.46 -17.35 -9.57
C GLU A 212 -3.30 -16.97 -8.64
N GLN A 213 -3.60 -16.55 -7.42
CA GLN A 213 -2.58 -16.26 -6.41
C GLN A 213 -1.68 -17.47 -6.12
N ALA A 214 -2.24 -18.67 -6.03
CA ALA A 214 -1.47 -19.88 -5.83
C ALA A 214 -0.52 -20.16 -7.01
N LYS A 215 -0.96 -19.96 -8.25
CA LYS A 215 -0.10 -20.08 -9.44
C LYS A 215 1.04 -19.03 -9.42
N TRP A 216 0.71 -17.80 -9.08
CA TRP A 216 1.71 -16.74 -8.89
C TRP A 216 2.73 -17.14 -7.80
N LEU A 217 2.26 -17.66 -6.66
CA LEU A 217 3.15 -18.03 -5.55
C LEU A 217 4.15 -19.11 -5.94
N VAL A 218 3.75 -20.10 -6.75
CA VAL A 218 4.64 -21.14 -7.28
C VAL A 218 5.81 -20.56 -8.07
N GLU A 219 5.59 -19.47 -8.80
CA GLU A 219 6.66 -18.77 -9.51
C GLU A 219 7.42 -17.79 -8.62
N ALA A 220 6.72 -17.07 -7.76
CA ALA A 220 7.31 -16.08 -6.86
C ALA A 220 8.37 -16.68 -5.92
N VAL A 221 8.15 -17.90 -5.42
CA VAL A 221 9.12 -18.60 -4.54
C VAL A 221 10.41 -19.04 -5.24
N LYS A 222 10.47 -18.97 -6.57
CA LYS A 222 11.70 -19.24 -7.36
C LYS A 222 12.57 -17.98 -7.51
N SER A 223 12.04 -16.82 -7.18
CA SER A 223 12.74 -15.54 -7.32
C SER A 223 13.96 -15.46 -6.40
N LYS A 224 14.94 -14.64 -6.78
CA LYS A 224 16.11 -14.37 -5.93
C LYS A 224 15.71 -13.71 -4.61
N ASP A 225 14.67 -12.87 -4.62
CA ASP A 225 14.18 -12.23 -3.41
C ASP A 225 13.70 -13.24 -2.37
N PHE A 226 13.11 -14.34 -2.80
CA PHE A 226 12.69 -15.42 -1.92
C PHE A 226 13.84 -16.37 -1.58
N THR A 227 14.57 -16.88 -2.57
CA THR A 227 15.55 -17.96 -2.38
C THR A 227 16.79 -17.52 -1.59
N GLU A 228 17.25 -16.28 -1.79
CA GLU A 228 18.41 -15.70 -1.11
C GLU A 228 18.08 -15.05 0.24
N ALA A 229 16.80 -14.99 0.63
CA ALA A 229 16.40 -14.46 1.93
C ALA A 229 16.82 -15.40 3.05
N LYS A 230 17.30 -14.85 4.16
CA LYS A 230 17.57 -15.63 5.39
C LYS A 230 16.26 -16.08 6.04
N TYR A 231 15.26 -15.22 6.04
CA TYR A 231 13.95 -15.47 6.62
C TYR A 231 12.83 -15.19 5.61
N ARG A 232 11.69 -15.89 5.76
CA ARG A 232 10.46 -15.68 5.00
C ARG A 232 9.37 -15.40 6.00
N VAL A 233 8.66 -14.29 5.79
CA VAL A 233 7.51 -13.88 6.62
C VAL A 233 6.31 -13.79 5.70
N VAL A 234 5.28 -14.59 5.97
CA VAL A 234 4.00 -14.51 5.26
C VAL A 234 3.09 -13.57 6.04
N ILE A 235 2.51 -12.63 5.31
CA ILE A 235 1.55 -11.66 5.82
C ILE A 235 0.24 -11.91 5.07
N ALA A 236 -0.77 -12.26 5.82
CA ALA A 236 -2.12 -12.47 5.33
C ALA A 236 -3.09 -12.10 6.46
N HIS A 237 -4.18 -11.43 6.14
CA HIS A 237 -5.17 -11.06 7.14
C HIS A 237 -5.83 -12.32 7.73
N MET A 238 -6.40 -13.15 6.88
CA MET A 238 -6.91 -14.43 7.32
C MET A 238 -5.90 -15.55 7.02
N PRO A 239 -5.66 -16.46 8.00
CA PRO A 239 -4.69 -17.53 7.80
C PRO A 239 -5.14 -18.47 6.66
N PRO A 240 -4.28 -18.77 5.69
CA PRO A 240 -4.62 -19.64 4.57
C PRO A 240 -4.65 -21.13 4.95
N LEU A 241 -4.27 -21.45 6.19
CA LEU A 241 -4.24 -22.84 6.67
C LEU A 241 -5.45 -23.10 7.55
N PRO A 242 -6.22 -24.20 7.28
CA PRO A 242 -7.35 -24.55 8.12
C PRO A 242 -6.86 -24.95 9.52
N ASP A 243 -7.18 -24.19 10.53
CA ASP A 243 -7.15 -24.66 11.90
C ASP A 243 -8.48 -25.36 12.19
N LYS A 244 -8.43 -26.68 12.33
CA LYS A 244 -9.62 -27.49 12.63
C LYS A 244 -10.38 -27.04 13.89
N ARG A 245 -9.77 -26.20 14.73
CA ARG A 245 -10.36 -25.66 15.96
C ARG A 245 -11.07 -24.34 15.76
N LEU A 246 -10.72 -23.57 14.72
CA LEU A 246 -11.21 -22.22 14.46
C LEU A 246 -12.21 -22.14 13.30
N TRP A 247 -12.28 -23.14 12.44
CA TRP A 247 -13.07 -23.09 11.22
C TRP A 247 -14.18 -24.14 11.21
N HIS A 248 -15.36 -23.73 11.61
CA HIS A 248 -16.58 -24.45 11.33
C HIS A 248 -17.10 -24.03 9.93
N GLY A 249 -16.58 -24.63 8.86
CA GLY A 249 -17.25 -24.48 7.59
C GLY A 249 -16.48 -24.48 6.27
N GLN A 250 -15.18 -24.53 6.26
CA GLN A 250 -14.48 -24.70 4.97
C GLN A 250 -14.04 -26.15 4.79
N LYS A 251 -14.63 -26.85 3.82
CA LYS A 251 -14.15 -28.10 3.26
C LYS A 251 -13.48 -27.82 1.94
#